data_7b9aedb6296f8e636c2eef8e41e98502
#
_entry.id   7b9aedb6296f8e636c2eef8e41e98502
#
_cell.length_a   1.000
_cell.length_b   1.000
_cell.length_c   1.000
_cell.angle_alpha   90.00
_cell.angle_beta   90.00
_cell.angle_gamma   90.00
#
_symmetry.space_group_name_H-M   'P 1'
#
loop_
_entity.id
_entity.type
_entity.pdbx_description
1 polymer ?
#
loop_
_entity_poly.entity_id
_entity_poly.type
_entity_poly.pdbx_seq_one_letter_code
_entity_poly.pdbx_strand_id
1 'polypeptide(L)'
;LRLRREMMVLADTVRETVSRLNPLAKKRGQQIVVKIQDECEMFADSGKLAQVCYNIIENAIKYTPDGGTITVSLAKVGRDAVLDISDTGVGIPAEDLPHVFDRFYRVDKARSRETGGTGLGLSIVKQIVRLHAGTVTVASEFGKGTTFTVQLPVK
;
A
#
# COMPACT_ATOMS: atom_id res chain seq x y z
N LEU A 1 -12.87 15.04 -6.26
CA LEU A 1 -11.63 14.42 -6.71
C LEU A 1 -11.79 13.84 -8.11
N ARG A 2 -11.04 14.33 -9.07
CA ARG A 2 -11.09 13.89 -10.46
C ARG A 2 -9.85 13.12 -10.83
N LEU A 3 -10.02 12.11 -11.70
CA LEU A 3 -8.90 11.36 -12.25
C LEU A 3 -8.44 11.99 -13.57
N ARG A 4 -7.13 12.05 -13.74
CA ARG A 4 -6.50 12.41 -15.02
C ARG A 4 -5.89 11.12 -15.58
N ARG A 5 -6.67 10.40 -16.36
CA ARG A 5 -6.26 9.12 -16.90
C ARG A 5 -5.33 9.28 -18.10
N GLU A 6 -4.31 8.43 -18.13
CA GLU A 6 -3.39 8.30 -19.27
C GLU A 6 -2.91 6.85 -19.34
N MET A 7 -2.33 6.48 -20.45
CA MET A 7 -1.69 5.17 -20.53
C MET A 7 -0.48 5.17 -19.62
N MET A 8 -0.40 4.15 -18.77
CA MET A 8 0.68 4.02 -17.80
C MET A 8 1.03 2.56 -17.58
N VAL A 9 2.20 2.30 -17.05
CA VAL A 9 2.64 0.97 -16.65
C VAL A 9 2.71 0.93 -15.13
N LEU A 10 1.83 0.15 -14.50
CA LEU A 10 1.72 0.15 -13.04
C LEU A 10 3.03 -0.32 -12.39
N ALA A 11 3.73 -1.27 -12.99
CA ALA A 11 5.02 -1.74 -12.47
C ALA A 11 6.04 -0.60 -12.34
N ASP A 12 6.06 0.34 -13.29
CA ASP A 12 6.98 1.49 -13.21
C ASP A 12 6.67 2.35 -11.99
N THR A 13 5.39 2.59 -11.73
CA THR A 13 4.94 3.35 -10.55
C THR A 13 5.36 2.66 -9.26
N VAL A 14 5.21 1.33 -9.21
CA VAL A 14 5.62 0.53 -8.05
C VAL A 14 7.14 0.64 -7.84
N ARG A 15 7.93 0.45 -8.89
CA ARG A 15 9.40 0.52 -8.81
C ARG A 15 9.88 1.89 -8.36
N GLU A 16 9.30 2.95 -8.91
CA GLU A 16 9.66 4.33 -8.55
C GLU A 16 9.35 4.62 -7.09
N THR A 17 8.19 4.18 -6.62
CA THR A 17 7.77 4.38 -5.22
C THR A 17 8.70 3.64 -4.27
N VAL A 18 9.04 2.38 -4.58
CA VAL A 18 9.97 1.59 -3.77
C VAL A 18 11.34 2.27 -3.73
N SER A 19 11.82 2.76 -4.88
CA SER A 19 13.10 3.46 -4.96
C SER A 19 13.13 4.70 -4.05
N ARG A 20 12.04 5.45 -4.01
CA ARG A 20 11.93 6.64 -3.16
C ARG A 20 11.87 6.31 -1.67
N LEU A 21 11.25 5.20 -1.30
CA LEU A 21 11.08 4.81 0.10
C LEU A 21 12.18 3.90 0.64
N ASN A 22 12.99 3.32 -0.25
CA ASN A 22 14.04 2.40 0.16
C ASN A 22 15.05 3.01 1.16
N PRO A 23 15.48 4.28 1.01
CA PRO A 23 16.35 4.88 2.02
C PRO A 23 15.73 4.90 3.42
N LEU A 24 14.42 5.14 3.52
CA LEU A 24 13.72 5.13 4.79
C LEU A 24 13.71 3.74 5.42
N ALA A 25 13.45 2.71 4.61
CA ALA A 25 13.49 1.32 5.06
C ALA A 25 14.89 0.92 5.50
N LYS A 26 15.91 1.30 4.76
CA LYS A 26 17.31 0.99 5.09
C LYS A 26 17.75 1.56 6.43
N LYS A 27 17.31 2.77 6.76
CA LYS A 27 17.61 3.38 8.06
C LYS A 27 17.10 2.52 9.21
N ARG A 28 16.08 1.74 8.98
CA ARG A 28 15.47 0.86 9.96
C ARG A 28 15.93 -0.59 9.80
N GLY A 29 16.93 -0.84 8.97
CA GLY A 29 17.42 -2.18 8.71
C GLY A 29 16.41 -3.09 8.05
N GLN A 30 15.36 -2.53 7.47
CA GLN A 30 14.31 -3.29 6.77
C GLN A 30 14.71 -3.59 5.34
N GLN A 31 14.12 -4.65 4.80
CA GLN A 31 14.30 -5.03 3.40
C GLN A 31 12.98 -4.90 2.67
N ILE A 32 12.99 -4.24 1.51
CA ILE A 32 11.85 -4.22 0.59
C ILE A 32 12.16 -5.16 -0.56
N VAL A 33 11.31 -6.17 -0.73
CA VAL A 33 11.43 -7.15 -1.81
C VAL A 33 10.35 -6.86 -2.84
N VAL A 34 10.73 -6.70 -4.10
CA VAL A 34 9.79 -6.40 -5.19
C VAL A 34 9.69 -7.62 -6.10
N LYS A 35 8.46 -8.11 -6.32
CA LYS A 35 8.16 -9.26 -7.16
C LYS A 35 7.14 -8.86 -8.22
N ILE A 36 7.61 -8.52 -9.40
CA ILE A 36 6.74 -8.12 -10.50
C ILE A 36 6.63 -9.24 -11.50
N GLN A 37 5.46 -9.85 -11.58
CA GLN A 37 5.16 -10.90 -12.52
C GLN A 37 4.68 -10.34 -13.87
N ASP A 38 3.86 -9.28 -13.81
CA ASP A 38 3.30 -8.63 -14.99
C ASP A 38 3.46 -7.11 -14.87
N GLU A 39 3.78 -6.44 -15.97
CA GLU A 39 4.00 -4.99 -15.96
C GLU A 39 2.72 -4.19 -15.76
N CYS A 40 1.59 -4.70 -16.20
CA CYS A 40 0.26 -4.09 -16.06
C CYS A 40 0.15 -2.71 -16.69
N GLU A 41 0.13 -2.71 -18.03
CA GLU A 41 -0.19 -1.50 -18.78
C GLU A 41 -1.69 -1.20 -18.65
N MET A 42 -2.03 0.04 -18.33
CA MET A 42 -3.42 0.39 -18.08
C MET A 42 -3.68 1.88 -18.28
N PHE A 43 -4.94 2.23 -18.46
CA PHE A 43 -5.39 3.61 -18.60
C PHE A 43 -5.89 4.08 -17.23
N ALA A 44 -5.11 4.91 -16.55
CA ALA A 44 -5.36 5.28 -15.16
C ALA A 44 -4.65 6.59 -14.81
N ASP A 45 -4.89 7.06 -13.59
CA ASP A 45 -4.23 8.27 -13.06
C ASP A 45 -2.93 7.87 -12.37
N SER A 46 -1.81 8.02 -13.08
CA SER A 46 -0.51 7.58 -12.56
C SER A 46 -0.11 8.30 -11.28
N GLY A 47 -0.38 9.58 -11.17
CA GLY A 47 -0.06 10.35 -9.95
C GLY A 47 -0.86 9.87 -8.74
N LYS A 48 -2.14 9.58 -8.94
CA LYS A 48 -2.99 9.06 -7.86
C LYS A 48 -2.60 7.65 -7.46
N LEU A 49 -2.28 6.79 -8.43
CA LEU A 49 -1.83 5.44 -8.12
C LEU A 49 -0.45 5.44 -7.45
N ALA A 50 0.41 6.39 -7.80
CA ALA A 50 1.68 6.57 -7.09
C ALA A 50 1.41 6.91 -5.61
N GLN A 51 0.41 7.72 -5.33
CA GLN A 51 0.01 8.06 -3.96
C GLN A 51 -0.50 6.83 -3.20
N VAL A 52 -1.28 5.97 -3.87
CA VAL A 52 -1.74 4.70 -3.29
C VAL A 52 -0.55 3.84 -2.88
N CYS A 53 0.38 3.61 -3.80
CA CYS A 53 1.58 2.81 -3.54
C CYS A 53 2.39 3.41 -2.39
N TYR A 54 2.64 4.70 -2.45
CA TYR A 54 3.41 5.40 -1.43
C TYR A 54 2.78 5.26 -0.04
N ASN A 55 1.48 5.52 0.07
CA ASN A 55 0.79 5.50 1.35
C ASN A 55 0.79 4.10 1.99
N ILE A 56 0.58 3.06 1.18
CA ILE A 56 0.56 1.69 1.72
C ILE A 56 1.98 1.23 2.09
N ILE A 57 2.97 1.48 1.24
CA ILE A 57 4.36 1.06 1.51
C ILE A 57 4.93 1.84 2.70
N GLU A 58 4.68 3.15 2.76
CA GLU A 58 5.12 3.95 3.90
C GLU A 58 4.50 3.44 5.20
N ASN A 59 3.22 3.10 5.17
CA ASN A 59 2.52 2.51 6.31
C ASN A 59 3.20 1.20 6.75
N ALA A 60 3.55 0.34 5.80
CA ALA A 60 4.24 -0.91 6.10
C ALA A 60 5.60 -0.66 6.76
N ILE A 61 6.35 0.33 6.29
CA ILE A 61 7.64 0.71 6.88
C ILE A 61 7.48 1.18 8.32
N LYS A 62 6.47 2.02 8.57
CA LYS A 62 6.22 2.56 9.92
C LYS A 62 5.90 1.49 10.94
N TYR A 63 5.14 0.48 10.55
CA TYR A 63 4.63 -0.53 11.47
C TYR A 63 5.38 -1.86 11.44
N THR A 64 6.48 -1.92 10.71
CA THR A 64 7.37 -3.08 10.70
C THR A 64 8.57 -2.78 11.60
N PRO A 65 8.88 -3.64 12.59
CA PRO A 65 10.06 -3.46 13.43
C PRO A 65 11.35 -3.45 12.63
N ASP A 66 12.39 -2.90 13.22
CA ASP A 66 13.72 -2.90 12.63
C ASP A 66 14.14 -4.31 12.23
N GLY A 67 14.70 -4.43 11.04
CA GLY A 67 15.13 -5.73 10.51
C GLY A 67 14.04 -6.54 9.82
N GLY A 68 12.79 -6.05 9.79
CA GLY A 68 11.70 -6.76 9.13
C GLY A 68 11.73 -6.65 7.61
N THR A 69 10.74 -7.28 6.98
CA THR A 69 10.65 -7.36 5.52
C THR A 69 9.30 -6.86 5.02
N ILE A 70 9.34 -6.08 3.95
CA ILE A 70 8.14 -5.65 3.21
C ILE A 70 8.24 -6.25 1.81
N THR A 71 7.21 -6.97 1.38
CA THR A 71 7.16 -7.59 0.06
C THR A 71 6.09 -6.91 -0.78
N VAL A 72 6.49 -6.41 -1.95
CA VAL A 72 5.59 -5.74 -2.89
C VAL A 72 5.49 -6.61 -4.13
N SER A 73 4.30 -7.15 -4.39
CA SER A 73 4.05 -8.07 -5.49
C SER A 73 3.02 -7.50 -6.45
N LEU A 74 3.25 -7.66 -7.73
CA LEU A 74 2.30 -7.22 -8.77
C LEU A 74 2.13 -8.33 -9.80
N ALA A 75 0.87 -8.66 -10.09
CA ALA A 75 0.51 -9.65 -11.10
C ALA A 75 -0.79 -9.25 -11.75
N LYS A 76 -1.03 -9.78 -12.93
CA LYS A 76 -2.34 -9.67 -13.59
C LYS A 76 -3.09 -10.96 -13.35
N VAL A 77 -4.27 -10.85 -12.76
CA VAL A 77 -5.14 -11.99 -12.48
C VAL A 77 -6.46 -11.72 -13.18
N GLY A 78 -6.74 -12.50 -14.23
CA GLY A 78 -7.92 -12.23 -15.06
C GLY A 78 -7.81 -10.86 -15.73
N ARG A 79 -8.77 -9.98 -15.42
CA ARG A 79 -8.81 -8.62 -15.95
C ARG A 79 -8.32 -7.57 -14.96
N ASP A 80 -7.72 -8.01 -13.86
CA ASP A 80 -7.31 -7.10 -12.81
C ASP A 80 -5.80 -7.11 -12.62
N ALA A 81 -5.24 -5.92 -12.37
CA ALA A 81 -3.92 -5.81 -11.79
C ALA A 81 -4.08 -6.00 -10.29
N VAL A 82 -3.33 -6.91 -9.71
CA VAL A 82 -3.38 -7.21 -8.28
C VAL A 82 -2.05 -6.83 -7.66
N LEU A 83 -2.09 -5.84 -6.78
CA LEU A 83 -0.93 -5.34 -6.06
C LEU A 83 -1.06 -5.75 -4.59
N ASP A 84 -0.11 -6.57 -4.11
CA ASP A 84 -0.05 -6.98 -2.72
C ASP A 84 1.15 -6.33 -2.06
N ILE A 85 0.91 -5.73 -0.89
CA ILE A 85 1.97 -5.16 -0.06
C ILE A 85 1.88 -5.82 1.31
N SER A 86 2.83 -6.71 1.57
CA SER A 86 2.83 -7.55 2.77
C SER A 86 4.02 -7.21 3.65
N ASP A 87 3.80 -7.11 4.95
CA ASP A 87 4.87 -6.81 5.90
C ASP A 87 4.92 -7.84 7.02
N THR A 88 6.08 -7.91 7.67
CA THR A 88 6.29 -8.75 8.84
C THR A 88 6.16 -7.92 10.12
N GLY A 89 5.23 -6.99 10.10
CA GLY A 89 5.04 -6.02 11.17
C GLY A 89 4.24 -6.55 12.35
N VAL A 90 3.81 -5.62 13.17
CA VAL A 90 3.09 -5.95 14.41
C VAL A 90 1.68 -6.48 14.17
N GLY A 91 1.17 -6.32 12.96
CA GLY A 91 -0.19 -6.72 12.65
C GLY A 91 -1.23 -5.74 13.19
N ILE A 92 -2.49 -6.02 12.89
CA ILE A 92 -3.62 -5.18 13.30
C ILE A 92 -4.57 -6.03 14.12
N PRO A 93 -4.94 -5.59 15.33
CA PRO A 93 -5.95 -6.30 16.12
C PRO A 93 -7.26 -6.47 15.31
N ALA A 94 -7.90 -7.62 15.49
CA ALA A 94 -9.13 -7.94 14.74
C ALA A 94 -10.21 -6.86 14.89
N GLU A 95 -10.32 -6.26 16.06
CA GLU A 95 -11.29 -5.19 16.34
C GLU A 95 -11.04 -3.91 15.55
N ASP A 96 -9.79 -3.67 15.11
CA ASP A 96 -9.43 -2.48 14.35
C ASP A 96 -9.54 -2.68 12.84
N LEU A 97 -9.49 -3.92 12.35
CA LEU A 97 -9.52 -4.22 10.92
C LEU A 97 -10.68 -3.55 10.17
N PRO A 98 -11.93 -3.55 10.68
CA PRO A 98 -13.04 -2.90 9.97
C PRO A 98 -12.88 -1.39 9.82
N HIS A 99 -12.00 -0.78 10.59
CA HIS A 99 -11.88 0.69 10.70
C HIS A 99 -10.63 1.26 10.07
N VAL A 100 -9.70 0.43 9.56
CA VAL A 100 -8.39 0.93 9.12
C VAL A 100 -8.48 1.93 7.95
N PHE A 101 -9.54 1.88 7.15
CA PHE A 101 -9.75 2.82 6.05
C PHE A 101 -10.61 4.03 6.44
N ASP A 102 -11.08 4.08 7.69
CA ASP A 102 -11.88 5.20 8.16
C ASP A 102 -11.01 6.45 8.32
N ARG A 103 -11.59 7.61 8.00
CA ARG A 103 -10.88 8.89 8.16
C ARG A 103 -10.46 9.10 9.61
N PHE A 104 -9.21 9.50 9.80
CA PHE A 104 -8.63 9.80 11.11
C PHE A 104 -8.51 8.61 12.07
N TYR A 105 -8.81 7.40 11.61
CA TYR A 105 -8.67 6.22 12.46
C TYR A 105 -7.20 5.86 12.62
N ARG A 106 -6.78 5.57 13.84
CA ARG A 106 -5.43 5.12 14.17
C ARG A 106 -5.49 3.93 15.11
N VAL A 107 -4.79 2.86 14.74
CA VAL A 107 -4.75 1.64 15.54
C VAL A 107 -4.00 1.87 16.86
N ASP A 108 -2.86 2.57 16.80
CA ASP A 108 -2.05 2.93 17.95
C ASP A 108 -1.82 4.44 17.92
N LYS A 109 -2.59 5.17 18.71
CA LYS A 109 -2.53 6.62 18.73
C LYS A 109 -1.18 7.17 19.18
N ALA A 110 -0.56 6.55 20.19
CA ALA A 110 0.74 6.98 20.68
C ALA A 110 1.83 6.76 19.63
N ARG A 111 1.84 5.57 19.01
CA ARG A 111 2.80 5.24 17.97
C ARG A 111 2.59 6.09 16.72
N SER A 112 1.33 6.36 16.38
CA SER A 112 1.01 7.22 15.24
C SER A 112 1.54 8.64 15.42
N ARG A 113 1.52 9.17 16.63
CA ARG A 113 2.10 10.49 16.94
C ARG A 113 3.61 10.47 16.73
N GLU A 114 4.30 9.44 17.20
CA GLU A 114 5.75 9.29 17.04
C GLU A 114 6.14 9.21 15.57
N THR A 115 5.33 8.55 14.76
CA THR A 115 5.60 8.38 13.33
C THR A 115 5.05 9.52 12.47
N GLY A 116 4.32 10.48 13.08
CA GLY A 116 3.74 11.60 12.36
C GLY A 116 2.49 11.25 11.55
N GLY A 117 1.86 10.12 11.81
CA GLY A 117 0.68 9.70 11.08
C GLY A 117 -0.54 10.56 11.37
N THR A 118 -1.31 10.92 10.33
CA THR A 118 -2.51 11.74 10.43
C THR A 118 -3.81 10.95 10.46
N GLY A 119 -3.76 9.65 10.10
CA GLY A 119 -4.95 8.83 9.95
C GLY A 119 -5.70 9.05 8.64
N LEU A 120 -5.11 9.77 7.68
CA LEU A 120 -5.73 10.06 6.39
C LEU A 120 -5.23 9.17 5.25
N GLY A 121 -4.01 8.62 5.39
CA GLY A 121 -3.35 7.92 4.28
C GLY A 121 -4.17 6.77 3.71
N LEU A 122 -4.71 5.90 4.56
CA LEU A 122 -5.47 4.74 4.10
C LEU A 122 -6.88 5.10 3.61
N SER A 123 -7.50 6.14 4.16
CA SER A 123 -8.80 6.61 3.66
C SER A 123 -8.66 7.19 2.26
N ILE A 124 -7.56 7.88 1.98
CA ILE A 124 -7.25 8.41 0.66
C ILE A 124 -7.01 7.25 -0.32
N VAL A 125 -6.29 6.22 0.10
CA VAL A 125 -6.07 5.00 -0.70
C VAL A 125 -7.40 4.42 -1.15
N LYS A 126 -8.32 4.22 -0.22
CA LYS A 126 -9.64 3.65 -0.54
C LYS A 126 -10.40 4.51 -1.52
N GLN A 127 -10.37 5.83 -1.36
CA GLN A 127 -11.04 6.76 -2.25
C GLN A 127 -10.49 6.69 -3.67
N ILE A 128 -9.16 6.72 -3.82
CA ILE A 128 -8.51 6.65 -5.13
C ILE A 128 -8.81 5.32 -5.82
N VAL A 129 -8.70 4.22 -5.09
CA VAL A 129 -8.96 2.88 -5.64
C VAL A 129 -10.41 2.77 -6.12
N ARG A 130 -11.36 3.28 -5.35
CA ARG A 130 -12.78 3.32 -5.76
C ARG A 130 -12.99 4.12 -7.04
N LEU A 131 -12.32 5.26 -7.17
CA LEU A 131 -12.42 6.08 -8.37
C LEU A 131 -11.91 5.34 -9.61
N HIS A 132 -11.01 4.38 -9.42
CA HIS A 132 -10.53 3.51 -10.50
C HIS A 132 -11.39 2.25 -10.67
N ALA A 133 -12.54 2.19 -10.02
CA ALA A 133 -13.43 1.02 -10.03
C ALA A 133 -12.77 -0.24 -9.47
N GLY A 134 -11.80 -0.08 -8.61
CA GLY A 134 -11.07 -1.15 -7.96
C GLY A 134 -11.50 -1.39 -6.52
N THR A 135 -10.81 -2.30 -5.87
CA THR A 135 -11.02 -2.63 -4.45
C THR A 135 -9.69 -2.65 -3.71
N VAL A 136 -9.73 -2.30 -2.44
CA VAL A 136 -8.60 -2.48 -1.53
C VAL A 136 -9.09 -3.24 -0.30
N THR A 137 -8.33 -4.26 0.08
CA THR A 137 -8.65 -5.10 1.23
C THR A 137 -7.41 -5.24 2.09
N VAL A 138 -7.63 -5.65 3.34
CA VAL A 138 -6.55 -5.87 4.29
C VAL A 138 -6.77 -7.21 4.98
N ALA A 139 -5.69 -7.97 5.12
CA ALA A 139 -5.65 -9.18 5.93
C ALA A 139 -4.49 -9.03 6.91
N SER A 140 -4.72 -9.35 8.17
CA SER A 140 -3.71 -9.17 9.19
C SER A 140 -3.89 -10.15 10.31
N GLU A 141 -2.77 -10.57 10.90
CA GLU A 141 -2.74 -11.36 12.12
C GLU A 141 -1.87 -10.62 13.12
N PHE A 142 -2.48 -10.22 14.24
CA PHE A 142 -1.78 -9.44 15.24
C PHE A 142 -0.55 -10.18 15.75
N GLY A 143 0.59 -9.52 15.73
CA GLY A 143 1.87 -10.10 16.11
C GLY A 143 2.63 -10.78 14.97
N LYS A 144 2.04 -10.88 13.77
CA LYS A 144 2.69 -11.56 12.63
C LYS A 144 2.89 -10.69 11.41
N GLY A 145 1.92 -9.84 11.08
CA GLY A 145 2.05 -8.95 9.95
C GLY A 145 0.73 -8.62 9.28
N THR A 146 0.83 -7.86 8.20
CA THR A 146 -0.32 -7.32 7.47
C THR A 146 -0.10 -7.39 5.97
N THR A 147 -1.15 -7.69 5.23
CA THR A 147 -1.15 -7.64 3.77
C THR A 147 -2.28 -6.75 3.28
N PHE A 148 -1.95 -5.73 2.51
CA PHE A 148 -2.92 -4.92 1.77
C PHE A 148 -2.94 -5.39 0.33
N THR A 149 -4.14 -5.61 -0.20
CA THR A 149 -4.35 -6.04 -1.58
C THR A 149 -5.17 -5.00 -2.32
N VAL A 150 -4.61 -4.47 -3.40
CA VAL A 150 -5.28 -3.53 -4.29
C VAL A 150 -5.55 -4.23 -5.61
N GLN A 151 -6.83 -4.27 -6.03
CA GLN A 151 -7.23 -4.84 -7.30
C GLN A 151 -7.78 -3.71 -8.18
N LEU A 152 -7.21 -3.57 -9.37
CA LEU A 152 -7.58 -2.52 -10.32
C LEU A 152 -7.92 -3.15 -11.66
N PRO A 153 -9.11 -2.85 -12.23
CA PRO A 153 -9.45 -3.40 -13.54
C PRO A 153 -8.51 -2.85 -14.61
N VAL A 154 -8.01 -3.76 -15.45
CA VAL A 154 -7.14 -3.45 -16.58
C VAL A 154 -7.88 -3.90 -17.83
N LYS A 155 -8.19 -2.99 -18.71
CA LYS A 155 -8.85 -3.33 -19.96
C LYS A 155 -7.88 -3.52 -21.07
#